data_38df89ef9d8ea14aa59ebb4f4a9f413f
#
_entry.id   38df89ef9d8ea14aa59ebb4f4a9f413f
#
_cell.length_a   1.000
_cell.length_b   1.000
_cell.length_c   1.000
_cell.angle_alpha   90.00
_cell.angle_beta   90.00
_cell.angle_gamma   90.00
#
_symmetry.space_group_name_H-M   'P 1'
#
loop_
_entity.id
_entity.type
_entity.pdbx_description
1 polymer ?
#
loop_
_entity_poly.entity_id
_entity_poly.type
_entity_poly.pdbx_seq_one_letter_code
_entity_poly.pdbx_strand_id
1 'polypeptide(L)'
;MKNVAAVVVTYNRKELLKECVEALLTQTKKDVLDIFIVDNASTDGTKEFIENYIIDEKIKYINTGSNLGGAGGFQFGIKYAVEHDYEFVWVMDDDCIAQPTTLAVFLKVDNELSKNYGFLSSKVLWKDNSICKMNVQRKTMFRNVKNFNKDLVMVVMASFVSLFIPIKVVKEVGLPIKEFFIWTD
;
A
#
# COMPACT_ATOMS: atom_id res chain seq x y z
N MET A 1 -10.43 -17.35 -3.97
CA MET A 1 -11.04 -16.15 -3.39
C MET A 1 -9.94 -15.09 -3.36
N LYS A 2 -10.17 -13.93 -3.93
CA LYS A 2 -9.18 -12.83 -4.00
C LYS A 2 -9.16 -12.12 -2.65
N ASN A 3 -8.06 -12.26 -1.89
CA ASN A 3 -8.05 -11.77 -0.50
C ASN A 3 -7.47 -10.35 -0.40
N VAL A 4 -6.31 -10.10 -1.00
CA VAL A 4 -5.58 -8.84 -0.83
C VAL A 4 -5.18 -8.24 -2.18
N ALA A 5 -5.52 -6.96 -2.38
CA ALA A 5 -5.02 -6.14 -3.46
C ALA A 5 -3.89 -5.24 -2.93
N ALA A 6 -2.63 -5.47 -3.31
CA ALA A 6 -1.58 -4.50 -3.11
C ALA A 6 -1.67 -3.42 -4.20
N VAL A 7 -1.91 -2.19 -3.80
CA VAL A 7 -1.98 -1.03 -4.69
C VAL A 7 -0.68 -0.24 -4.57
N VAL A 8 0.10 -0.20 -5.64
CA VAL A 8 1.35 0.56 -5.74
C VAL A 8 1.13 1.72 -6.70
N VAL A 9 1.29 2.94 -6.24
CA VAL A 9 1.21 4.14 -7.09
C VAL A 9 2.61 4.54 -7.52
N THR A 10 2.80 4.83 -8.81
CA THR A 10 4.10 5.23 -9.37
C THR A 10 3.97 6.38 -10.35
N TYR A 11 5.05 7.16 -10.48
CA TYR A 11 5.20 8.18 -11.51
C TYR A 11 6.68 8.45 -11.79
N ASN A 12 7.18 8.03 -12.98
CA ASN A 12 8.56 8.25 -13.42
C ASN A 12 9.63 7.74 -12.43
N ARG A 13 9.44 6.53 -11.86
CA ARG A 13 10.32 5.91 -10.88
C ARG A 13 10.50 4.41 -11.11
N LYS A 14 10.66 3.99 -12.37
CA LYS A 14 10.68 2.58 -12.76
C LYS A 14 11.64 1.69 -11.97
N GLU A 15 12.82 2.21 -11.57
CA GLU A 15 13.81 1.42 -10.82
C GLU A 15 13.34 1.14 -9.37
N LEU A 16 12.77 2.13 -8.69
CA LEU A 16 12.20 1.95 -7.36
C LEU A 16 10.97 1.03 -7.40
N LEU A 17 10.11 1.24 -8.39
CA LEU A 17 8.96 0.37 -8.62
C LEU A 17 9.38 -1.10 -8.79
N LYS A 18 10.47 -1.38 -9.51
CA LYS A 18 11.01 -2.74 -9.65
C LYS A 18 11.33 -3.35 -8.29
N GLU A 19 12.10 -2.65 -7.45
CA GLU A 19 12.45 -3.13 -6.11
C GLU A 19 11.19 -3.40 -5.26
N CYS A 20 10.19 -2.51 -5.34
CA CYS A 20 8.91 -2.68 -4.66
C CYS A 20 8.15 -3.93 -5.14
N VAL A 21 8.02 -4.11 -6.45
CA VAL A 21 7.34 -5.27 -7.06
C VAL A 21 8.04 -6.57 -6.69
N GLU A 22 9.37 -6.63 -6.78
CA GLU A 22 10.16 -7.81 -6.38
C GLU A 22 9.93 -8.16 -4.90
N ALA A 23 9.89 -7.17 -4.03
CA ALA A 23 9.58 -7.37 -2.60
C ALA A 23 8.15 -7.93 -2.38
N LEU A 24 7.17 -7.48 -3.15
CA LEU A 24 5.81 -8.00 -3.10
C LEU A 24 5.72 -9.45 -3.63
N LEU A 25 6.41 -9.77 -4.71
CA LEU A 25 6.48 -11.13 -5.27
C LEU A 25 7.14 -12.14 -4.34
N THR A 26 7.97 -11.68 -3.40
CA THR A 26 8.64 -12.54 -2.40
C THR A 26 7.86 -12.70 -1.09
N GLN A 27 6.65 -12.13 -0.97
CA GLN A 27 5.83 -12.29 0.22
C GLN A 27 5.52 -13.76 0.51
N THR A 28 5.62 -14.18 1.77
CA THR A 28 5.35 -15.57 2.21
C THR A 28 3.89 -15.99 2.02
N LYS A 29 2.98 -15.01 1.85
CA LYS A 29 1.55 -15.18 1.57
C LYS A 29 1.17 -14.66 0.19
N LYS A 30 2.06 -14.75 -0.79
CA LYS A 30 1.80 -14.29 -2.17
C LYS A 30 0.65 -14.99 -2.88
N ASP A 31 0.27 -16.18 -2.44
CA ASP A 31 -0.86 -16.95 -2.96
C ASP A 31 -2.22 -16.27 -2.81
N VAL A 32 -2.34 -15.35 -1.84
CA VAL A 32 -3.55 -14.56 -1.59
C VAL A 32 -3.41 -13.08 -1.99
N LEU A 33 -2.31 -12.71 -2.66
CA LEU A 33 -1.93 -11.35 -3.02
C LEU A 33 -2.01 -11.14 -4.53
N ASP A 34 -2.81 -10.16 -4.97
CA ASP A 34 -2.72 -9.59 -6.32
C ASP A 34 -2.06 -8.21 -6.24
N ILE A 35 -1.19 -7.89 -7.21
CA ILE A 35 -0.45 -6.63 -7.24
C ILE A 35 -1.05 -5.74 -8.34
N PHE A 36 -1.42 -4.52 -7.97
CA PHE A 36 -1.93 -3.48 -8.86
C PHE A 36 -0.94 -2.34 -8.95
N ILE A 37 -0.35 -2.16 -10.11
CA ILE A 37 0.48 -1.00 -10.41
C ILE A 37 -0.41 0.07 -11.02
N VAL A 38 -0.58 1.18 -10.31
CA VAL A 38 -1.28 2.37 -10.78
C VAL A 38 -0.23 3.38 -11.23
N ASP A 39 -0.04 3.47 -12.53
CA ASP A 39 0.93 4.38 -13.14
C ASP A 39 0.26 5.71 -13.51
N ASN A 40 0.69 6.77 -12.89
CA ASN A 40 0.22 8.14 -13.12
C ASN A 40 0.73 8.74 -14.45
N ALA A 41 0.70 7.96 -15.53
CA ALA A 41 1.15 8.34 -16.86
C ALA A 41 2.67 8.63 -16.92
N SER A 42 3.49 7.69 -16.46
CA SER A 42 4.95 7.76 -16.57
C SER A 42 5.41 7.85 -18.03
N THR A 43 6.51 8.56 -18.24
CA THR A 43 7.16 8.78 -19.54
C THR A 43 8.59 8.26 -19.60
N ASP A 44 9.05 7.59 -18.54
CA ASP A 44 10.42 7.08 -18.38
C ASP A 44 10.61 5.63 -18.90
N GLY A 45 9.59 5.06 -19.55
CA GLY A 45 9.59 3.65 -19.99
C GLY A 45 9.14 2.68 -18.88
N THR A 46 8.41 3.17 -17.87
CA THR A 46 7.89 2.34 -16.78
C THR A 46 7.05 1.17 -17.29
N LYS A 47 6.18 1.39 -18.29
CA LYS A 47 5.32 0.35 -18.83
C LYS A 47 6.12 -0.81 -19.41
N GLU A 48 7.04 -0.51 -20.32
CA GLU A 48 7.91 -1.50 -20.98
C GLU A 48 8.77 -2.25 -19.97
N PHE A 49 9.21 -1.55 -18.94
CA PHE A 49 10.03 -2.11 -17.88
C PHE A 49 9.26 -3.13 -17.01
N ILE A 50 7.99 -2.88 -16.74
CA ILE A 50 7.12 -3.78 -15.97
C ILE A 50 6.56 -4.92 -16.83
N GLU A 51 6.52 -4.79 -18.15
CA GLU A 51 5.95 -5.80 -19.04
C GLU A 51 6.55 -7.20 -18.80
N ASN A 52 7.84 -7.27 -18.46
CA ASN A 52 8.53 -8.52 -18.10
C ASN A 52 8.04 -9.14 -16.77
N TYR A 53 7.36 -8.38 -15.90
CA TYR A 53 6.82 -8.84 -14.63
C TYR A 53 5.32 -9.13 -14.70
N ILE A 54 4.62 -8.70 -15.76
CA ILE A 54 3.19 -8.97 -16.01
C ILE A 54 2.96 -10.39 -16.58
N ILE A 55 3.92 -11.29 -16.45
CA ILE A 55 3.79 -12.67 -16.93
C ILE A 55 2.86 -13.49 -16.00
N ASP A 56 2.67 -13.03 -14.75
CA ASP A 56 1.76 -13.65 -13.77
C ASP A 56 0.45 -12.85 -13.72
N GLU A 57 -0.70 -13.51 -13.84
CA GLU A 57 -2.04 -12.88 -13.75
C GLU A 57 -2.26 -12.11 -12.42
N LYS A 58 -1.37 -12.28 -11.43
CA LYS A 58 -1.39 -11.58 -10.15
C LYS A 58 -0.85 -10.15 -10.20
N ILE A 59 -0.18 -9.76 -11.29
CA ILE A 59 0.30 -8.39 -11.49
C ILE A 59 -0.54 -7.75 -12.58
N LYS A 60 -1.20 -6.65 -12.23
CA LYS A 60 -1.99 -5.84 -13.15
C LYS A 60 -1.43 -4.43 -13.20
N TYR A 61 -1.18 -3.96 -14.43
CA TYR A 61 -0.72 -2.61 -14.70
C TYR A 61 -1.87 -1.77 -15.26
N ILE A 62 -2.07 -0.60 -14.68
CA ILE A 62 -3.11 0.35 -15.08
C ILE A 62 -2.46 1.72 -15.23
N ASN A 63 -2.55 2.29 -16.45
CA ASN A 63 -2.15 3.67 -16.71
C ASN A 63 -3.35 4.59 -16.54
N THR A 64 -3.21 5.64 -15.74
CA THR A 64 -4.31 6.58 -15.45
C THR A 64 -4.54 7.60 -16.58
N GLY A 65 -3.66 7.64 -17.60
CA GLY A 65 -3.72 8.56 -18.72
C GLY A 65 -3.28 10.00 -18.40
N SER A 66 -3.12 10.34 -17.13
CA SER A 66 -2.60 11.64 -16.67
C SER A 66 -2.06 11.51 -15.24
N ASN A 67 -1.20 12.43 -14.84
CA ASN A 67 -0.73 12.45 -13.45
C ASN A 67 -1.82 12.97 -12.51
N LEU A 68 -2.41 12.06 -11.73
CA LEU A 68 -3.46 12.34 -10.75
C LEU A 68 -2.90 12.68 -9.37
N GLY A 69 -1.58 12.71 -9.20
CA GLY A 69 -0.92 12.81 -7.90
C GLY A 69 -1.06 11.53 -7.07
N GLY A 70 -0.49 11.51 -5.86
CA GLY A 70 -0.60 10.39 -4.94
C GLY A 70 -2.06 10.10 -4.57
N ALA A 71 -2.78 11.13 -4.12
CA ALA A 71 -4.19 11.00 -3.70
C ALA A 71 -5.09 10.41 -4.79
N GLY A 72 -4.97 10.89 -6.04
CA GLY A 72 -5.75 10.39 -7.16
C GLY A 72 -5.35 8.97 -7.57
N GLY A 73 -4.07 8.64 -7.57
CA GLY A 73 -3.57 7.30 -7.84
C GLY A 73 -4.06 6.28 -6.82
N PHE A 74 -3.97 6.59 -5.52
CA PHE A 74 -4.50 5.74 -4.47
C PHE A 74 -6.03 5.63 -4.53
N GLN A 75 -6.76 6.73 -4.74
CA GLN A 75 -8.21 6.67 -4.95
C GLN A 75 -8.56 5.70 -6.06
N PHE A 76 -7.86 5.77 -7.20
CA PHE A 76 -8.10 4.91 -8.35
C PHE A 76 -7.88 3.42 -8.00
N GLY A 77 -6.73 3.09 -7.41
CA GLY A 77 -6.39 1.71 -7.05
C GLY A 77 -7.29 1.13 -5.97
N ILE A 78 -7.62 1.90 -4.93
CA ILE A 78 -8.55 1.48 -3.86
C ILE A 78 -9.96 1.24 -4.43
N LYS A 79 -10.46 2.14 -5.28
CA LYS A 79 -11.73 1.97 -5.98
C LYS A 79 -11.75 0.68 -6.79
N TYR A 80 -10.68 0.40 -7.54
CA TYR A 80 -10.55 -0.84 -8.30
C TYR A 80 -10.65 -2.08 -7.39
N ALA A 81 -9.96 -2.08 -6.24
CA ALA A 81 -10.04 -3.18 -5.28
C ALA A 81 -11.46 -3.38 -4.72
N VAL A 82 -12.19 -2.30 -4.45
CA VAL A 82 -13.59 -2.35 -4.00
C VAL A 82 -14.50 -2.97 -5.07
N GLU A 83 -14.32 -2.60 -6.34
CA GLU A 83 -15.15 -3.05 -7.48
C GLU A 83 -14.86 -4.52 -7.89
N HIS A 84 -13.72 -5.08 -7.47
CA HIS A 84 -13.31 -6.45 -7.81
C HIS A 84 -13.35 -7.42 -6.62
N ASP A 85 -14.13 -7.09 -5.58
CA ASP A 85 -14.46 -7.96 -4.45
C ASP A 85 -13.26 -8.50 -3.66
N TYR A 86 -12.20 -7.69 -3.49
CA TYR A 86 -11.14 -7.98 -2.54
C TYR A 86 -11.64 -7.83 -1.10
N GLU A 87 -11.04 -8.55 -0.16
CA GLU A 87 -11.32 -8.38 1.27
C GLU A 87 -10.52 -7.23 1.86
N PHE A 88 -9.30 -7.04 1.36
CA PHE A 88 -8.36 -6.03 1.85
C PHE A 88 -7.69 -5.29 0.70
N VAL A 89 -7.34 -4.04 0.95
CA VAL A 89 -6.40 -3.29 0.13
C VAL A 89 -5.15 -2.94 0.96
N TRP A 90 -3.98 -3.16 0.37
CA TRP A 90 -2.69 -2.82 0.95
C TRP A 90 -2.03 -1.76 0.08
N VAL A 91 -2.04 -0.50 0.53
CA VAL A 91 -1.56 0.64 -0.26
C VAL A 91 -0.14 1.02 0.11
N MET A 92 0.64 1.42 -0.89
CA MET A 92 2.03 1.85 -0.72
C MET A 92 2.53 2.65 -1.92
N ASP A 93 3.56 3.48 -1.67
CA ASP A 93 4.35 4.13 -2.71
C ASP A 93 5.32 3.15 -3.40
N ASP A 94 5.82 3.51 -4.57
CA ASP A 94 6.74 2.72 -5.39
C ASP A 94 8.15 2.54 -4.79
N ASP A 95 8.48 3.26 -3.73
CA ASP A 95 9.74 3.16 -2.98
C ASP A 95 9.61 2.38 -1.65
N CYS A 96 8.47 1.75 -1.44
CA CYS A 96 8.20 0.94 -0.25
C CYS A 96 8.66 -0.52 -0.45
N ILE A 97 9.69 -0.94 0.25
CA ILE A 97 10.23 -2.30 0.18
C ILE A 97 9.70 -3.14 1.34
N ALA A 98 8.63 -3.89 1.09
CA ALA A 98 7.99 -4.72 2.11
C ALA A 98 8.87 -5.91 2.50
N GLN A 99 9.03 -6.16 3.81
CA GLN A 99 9.70 -7.35 4.29
C GLN A 99 8.91 -8.62 3.90
N PRO A 100 9.56 -9.76 3.64
CA PRO A 100 8.90 -10.98 3.11
C PRO A 100 7.72 -11.49 3.94
N THR A 101 7.66 -11.16 5.23
CA THR A 101 6.61 -11.61 6.15
C THR A 101 5.54 -10.55 6.44
N THR A 102 5.63 -9.36 5.85
CA THR A 102 4.74 -8.23 6.17
C THR A 102 3.27 -8.60 5.99
N LEU A 103 2.90 -9.18 4.85
CA LEU A 103 1.51 -9.61 4.60
C LEU A 103 1.05 -10.69 5.59
N ALA A 104 1.91 -11.64 5.90
CA ALA A 104 1.59 -12.70 6.89
C ALA A 104 1.31 -12.11 8.28
N VAL A 105 2.07 -11.07 8.67
CA VAL A 105 1.84 -10.37 9.94
C VAL A 105 0.51 -9.61 9.90
N PHE A 106 0.18 -8.89 8.83
CA PHE A 106 -1.12 -8.22 8.71
C PHE A 106 -2.29 -9.20 8.84
N LEU A 107 -2.25 -10.32 8.13
CA LEU A 107 -3.30 -11.32 8.18
C LEU A 107 -3.41 -11.99 9.57
N LYS A 108 -2.29 -12.20 10.25
CA LYS A 108 -2.27 -12.69 11.63
C LYS A 108 -2.94 -11.69 12.57
N VAL A 109 -2.55 -10.42 12.50
CA VAL A 109 -3.12 -9.36 13.35
C VAL A 109 -4.60 -9.14 13.06
N ASP A 110 -5.03 -9.23 11.79
CA ASP A 110 -6.45 -9.16 11.39
C ASP A 110 -7.27 -10.24 12.13
N ASN A 111 -6.78 -11.48 12.14
CA ASN A 111 -7.42 -12.57 12.87
C ASN A 111 -7.45 -12.33 14.39
N GLU A 112 -6.34 -11.88 14.99
CA GLU A 112 -6.24 -11.58 16.41
C GLU A 112 -7.20 -10.47 16.86
N LEU A 113 -7.37 -9.45 16.02
CA LEU A 113 -8.29 -8.32 16.26
C LEU A 113 -9.73 -8.60 15.82
N SER A 114 -10.01 -9.80 15.27
CA SER A 114 -11.35 -10.19 14.78
C SER A 114 -11.94 -9.15 13.82
N LYS A 115 -11.10 -8.55 12.97
CA LYS A 115 -11.45 -7.49 12.00
C LYS A 115 -12.02 -6.21 12.65
N ASN A 116 -11.75 -5.96 13.93
CA ASN A 116 -12.26 -4.80 14.67
C ASN A 116 -11.20 -3.68 14.73
N TYR A 117 -10.90 -3.09 13.57
CA TYR A 117 -9.98 -1.97 13.40
C TYR A 117 -10.28 -1.22 12.10
N GLY A 118 -9.82 0.03 11.98
CA GLY A 118 -9.93 0.82 10.75
C GLY A 118 -8.83 0.48 9.75
N PHE A 119 -7.58 0.40 10.18
CA PHE A 119 -6.42 0.04 9.37
C PHE A 119 -5.29 -0.55 10.21
N LEU A 120 -4.37 -1.26 9.56
CA LEU A 120 -3.07 -1.62 10.10
C LEU A 120 -1.98 -0.89 9.31
N SER A 121 -0.91 -0.49 9.98
CA SER A 121 0.23 0.18 9.35
C SER A 121 1.54 -0.44 9.82
N SER A 122 2.44 -0.68 8.88
CA SER A 122 3.78 -1.17 9.19
C SER A 122 4.65 -0.08 9.82
N LYS A 123 5.59 -0.51 10.65
CA LYS A 123 6.72 0.32 11.03
C LYS A 123 7.59 0.56 9.80
N VAL A 124 7.88 1.81 9.47
CA VAL A 124 8.71 2.18 8.32
C VAL A 124 10.13 2.48 8.76
N LEU A 125 11.10 1.87 8.07
CA LEU A 125 12.52 2.02 8.33
C LEU A 125 13.23 2.64 7.13
N TRP A 126 14.30 3.37 7.41
CA TRP A 126 15.29 3.74 6.40
C TRP A 126 16.19 2.55 6.03
N LYS A 127 17.00 2.68 4.97
CA LYS A 127 17.96 1.64 4.52
C LYS A 127 18.98 1.24 5.59
N ASP A 128 19.26 2.11 6.55
CA ASP A 128 20.14 1.86 7.71
C ASP A 128 19.42 1.22 8.91
N ASN A 129 18.15 0.79 8.74
CA ASN A 129 17.26 0.27 9.76
C ASN A 129 16.85 1.26 10.85
N SER A 130 17.14 2.54 10.74
CA SER A 130 16.60 3.57 11.63
C SER A 130 15.12 3.83 11.30
N ILE A 131 14.36 4.34 12.28
CA ILE A 131 12.95 4.69 12.08
C ILE A 131 12.84 5.84 11.07
N CYS A 132 12.03 5.64 10.02
CA CYS A 132 11.69 6.69 9.08
C CYS A 132 10.81 7.75 9.75
N LYS A 133 11.41 8.88 10.13
CA LYS A 133 10.73 9.94 10.90
C LYS A 133 9.56 10.58 10.14
N MET A 134 9.58 10.56 8.82
CA MET A 134 8.52 11.12 7.98
C MET A 134 7.24 10.29 8.06
N ASN A 135 7.36 8.97 8.27
CA ASN A 135 6.24 8.02 8.25
C ASN A 135 5.92 7.45 9.65
N VAL A 136 6.24 8.20 10.71
CA VAL A 136 5.90 7.79 12.08
C VAL A 136 4.40 7.96 12.31
N GLN A 137 3.73 6.89 12.67
CA GLN A 137 2.30 6.86 12.98
C GLN A 137 1.99 7.74 14.20
N ARG A 138 0.76 8.27 14.25
CA ARG A 138 0.31 9.13 15.36
C ARG A 138 -0.66 8.39 16.27
N LYS A 139 -0.44 8.51 17.57
CA LYS A 139 -1.35 8.02 18.62
C LYS A 139 -2.53 8.95 18.87
N THR A 140 -2.36 10.23 18.60
CA THR A 140 -3.39 11.27 18.64
C THR A 140 -3.04 12.30 17.57
N MET A 141 -3.91 13.28 17.33
CA MET A 141 -3.64 14.39 16.40
C MET A 141 -2.26 15.06 16.62
N PHE A 142 -1.75 15.05 17.86
CA PHE A 142 -0.54 15.79 18.25
C PHE A 142 0.61 14.92 18.78
N ARG A 143 0.43 13.59 18.89
CA ARG A 143 1.44 12.73 19.51
C ARG A 143 1.82 11.56 18.60
N ASN A 144 3.07 11.49 18.24
CA ASN A 144 3.66 10.38 17.49
C ASN A 144 3.88 9.14 18.36
N VAL A 145 3.98 7.98 17.72
CA VAL A 145 4.52 6.77 18.33
C VAL A 145 5.98 7.01 18.68
N LYS A 146 6.36 6.74 19.92
CA LYS A 146 7.75 6.91 20.42
C LYS A 146 8.46 5.57 20.66
N ASN A 147 7.70 4.52 20.94
CA ASN A 147 8.22 3.20 21.26
C ASN A 147 7.73 2.18 20.23
N PHE A 148 8.66 1.68 19.43
CA PHE A 148 8.44 0.69 18.37
C PHE A 148 8.86 -0.73 18.79
N ASN A 149 9.14 -0.99 20.07
CA ASN A 149 9.49 -2.31 20.58
C ASN A 149 8.25 -3.14 20.98
N LYS A 150 7.05 -2.58 20.84
CA LYS A 150 5.79 -3.30 21.04
C LYS A 150 5.33 -3.91 19.73
N ASP A 151 4.82 -5.12 19.81
CA ASP A 151 4.32 -5.85 18.63
C ASP A 151 3.12 -5.13 18.00
N LEU A 152 2.27 -4.51 18.80
CA LEU A 152 1.10 -3.77 18.35
C LEU A 152 0.93 -2.47 19.15
N VAL A 153 0.63 -1.38 18.46
CA VAL A 153 0.39 -0.06 19.03
C VAL A 153 -0.85 0.55 18.41
N MET A 154 -1.81 0.98 19.23
CA MET A 154 -2.97 1.72 18.75
C MET A 154 -2.55 3.10 18.22
N VAL A 155 -3.01 3.42 16.99
CA VAL A 155 -2.74 4.67 16.29
C VAL A 155 -4.02 5.19 15.65
N VAL A 156 -4.09 6.49 15.43
CA VAL A 156 -5.25 7.15 14.80
C VAL A 156 -4.92 7.70 13.41
N MET A 157 -3.63 7.69 13.01
CA MET A 157 -3.17 8.30 11.78
C MET A 157 -1.88 7.63 11.31
N ALA A 158 -1.79 7.35 10.02
CA ALA A 158 -0.61 6.84 9.34
C ALA A 158 -0.58 7.37 7.90
N SER A 159 0.59 7.41 7.27
CA SER A 159 0.75 7.67 5.83
C SER A 159 0.43 6.41 5.01
N PHE A 160 0.17 6.58 3.72
CA PHE A 160 -0.09 5.48 2.78
C PHE A 160 1.17 4.67 2.42
N VAL A 161 2.18 4.72 3.26
CA VAL A 161 3.36 3.85 3.19
C VAL A 161 3.06 2.57 3.96
N SER A 162 2.74 1.48 3.24
CA SER A 162 2.36 0.19 3.82
C SER A 162 1.17 0.26 4.78
N LEU A 163 0.02 0.71 4.27
CA LEU A 163 -1.25 0.77 4.98
C LEU A 163 -2.19 -0.34 4.50
N PHE A 164 -2.65 -1.20 5.42
CA PHE A 164 -3.53 -2.33 5.15
C PHE A 164 -4.93 -2.04 5.68
N ILE A 165 -5.92 -2.03 4.79
CA ILE A 165 -7.29 -1.56 5.08
C ILE A 165 -8.30 -2.64 4.69
N PRO A 166 -9.20 -3.05 5.59
CA PRO A 166 -10.34 -3.89 5.22
C PRO A 166 -11.27 -3.14 4.26
N ILE A 167 -11.67 -3.75 3.15
CA ILE A 167 -12.58 -3.12 2.17
C ILE A 167 -13.90 -2.71 2.79
N LYS A 168 -14.40 -3.41 3.80
CA LYS A 168 -15.59 -2.99 4.55
C LYS A 168 -15.44 -1.57 5.14
N VAL A 169 -14.24 -1.23 5.62
CA VAL A 169 -13.96 0.10 6.16
C VAL A 169 -13.95 1.13 5.03
N VAL A 170 -13.34 0.83 3.89
CA VAL A 170 -13.37 1.71 2.72
C VAL A 170 -14.82 1.99 2.27
N LYS A 171 -15.67 0.96 2.26
CA LYS A 171 -17.11 1.12 1.91
C LYS A 171 -17.88 1.99 2.91
N GLU A 172 -17.44 2.03 4.17
CA GLU A 172 -18.05 2.82 5.23
C GLU A 172 -17.58 4.28 5.23
N VAL A 173 -16.25 4.52 5.10
CA VAL A 173 -15.67 5.87 5.23
C VAL A 173 -15.49 6.58 3.89
N GLY A 174 -15.59 5.87 2.77
CA GLY A 174 -15.37 6.41 1.42
C GLY A 174 -13.93 6.29 0.94
N LEU A 175 -13.68 6.86 -0.25
CA LEU A 175 -12.39 6.88 -0.93
C LEU A 175 -11.58 8.13 -0.55
N PRO A 176 -10.24 8.11 -0.69
CA PRO A 176 -9.41 9.30 -0.57
C PRO A 176 -9.89 10.44 -1.48
N ILE A 177 -9.68 11.69 -1.06
CA ILE A 177 -10.09 12.88 -1.81
C ILE A 177 -9.00 13.21 -2.83
N LYS A 178 -9.21 12.85 -4.10
CA LYS A 178 -8.23 13.01 -5.20
C LYS A 178 -7.80 14.46 -5.45
N GLU A 179 -8.65 15.43 -5.09
CA GLU A 179 -8.41 16.86 -5.27
C GLU A 179 -7.25 17.38 -4.41
N PHE A 180 -6.83 16.65 -3.39
CA PHE A 180 -5.63 17.01 -2.61
C PHE A 180 -4.33 16.79 -3.37
N PHE A 181 -4.32 15.98 -4.41
CA PHE A 181 -3.22 15.70 -5.32
C PHE A 181 -1.99 15.09 -4.63
N ILE A 182 -1.35 15.84 -3.75
CA ILE A 182 -0.24 15.44 -2.85
C ILE A 182 -0.54 16.04 -1.48
N TRP A 183 -0.24 15.37 -0.40
CA TRP A 183 -0.47 15.74 0.99
C TRP A 183 -1.89 15.46 1.51
N THR A 184 -1.96 14.92 2.72
CA THR A 184 -3.21 14.59 3.45
C THR A 184 -4.12 13.55 2.77
N ASP A 185 -3.56 12.74 1.92
CA ASP A 185 -4.15 11.53 1.38
C ASP A 185 -4.30 10.46 2.46
#